data_1b50da94c4f088951a11469e11b016f9
#
_entry.id   1b50da94c4f088951a11469e11b016f9
#
_cell.length_a   1.000
_cell.length_b   1.000
_cell.length_c   1.000
_cell.angle_alpha   90.00
_cell.angle_beta   90.00
_cell.angle_gamma   90.00
#
_symmetry.space_group_name_H-M   'P 1'
#
loop_
_entity.id
_entity.type
_entity.pdbx_description
1 polymer ?
#
loop_
_entity_poly.entity_id
_entity_poly.type
_entity_poly.pdbx_seq_one_letter_code
_entity_poly.pdbx_strand_id
1 'polypeptide(L)'
;MKRFIIGLLFLSCVFTQGVKIFISADLEGVVGAVTGEQLGPGGFEYQRFREFMTGEVNAAIEAARSAGASEILVADSHGNGQNLLIEKLPKDVKVIRSWPRPLGMMEGIDGSFDGVIFTGYHSSTDNKEGVRAHTFSSSRLTSVKVNGKTMTEGSWNAAIAGEFGVPVIMVAGDDAAVK
;
A
#
# COMPACT_ATOMS: atom_id res chain seq x y z
N MET A 1 12.75 -0.18 68.45
CA MET A 1 11.77 -0.51 67.41
C MET A 1 12.34 -0.12 66.05
N LYS A 2 12.78 -1.08 65.24
CA LYS A 2 13.31 -0.83 63.87
C LYS A 2 12.13 -0.94 62.88
N ARG A 3 11.83 0.16 62.19
CA ARG A 3 10.79 0.17 61.10
C ARG A 3 11.46 -0.28 59.80
N PHE A 4 11.02 -1.41 59.26
CA PHE A 4 11.34 -1.84 57.90
C PHE A 4 10.39 -1.16 56.94
N ILE A 5 10.91 -0.38 56.00
CA ILE A 5 10.16 0.16 54.88
C ILE A 5 10.33 -0.82 53.72
N ILE A 6 9.26 -1.55 53.37
CA ILE A 6 9.20 -2.40 52.18
C ILE A 6 8.84 -1.49 51.02
N GLY A 7 9.83 -1.14 50.21
CA GLY A 7 9.57 -0.45 48.93
C GLY A 7 9.01 -1.42 47.91
N LEU A 8 7.74 -1.21 47.50
CA LEU A 8 7.13 -1.92 46.39
C LEU A 8 7.71 -1.33 45.09
N LEU A 9 8.57 -2.08 44.39
CA LEU A 9 8.94 -1.76 43.00
C LEU A 9 7.77 -2.12 42.09
N PHE A 10 7.07 -1.11 41.57
CA PHE A 10 6.16 -1.29 40.45
C PHE A 10 6.99 -1.45 39.17
N LEU A 11 7.13 -2.67 38.69
CA LEU A 11 7.63 -2.95 37.34
C LEU A 11 6.49 -2.64 36.34
N SER A 12 6.47 -1.43 35.79
CA SER A 12 5.59 -1.10 34.68
C SER A 12 6.09 -1.88 33.44
N CYS A 13 5.39 -2.96 33.08
CA CYS A 13 5.54 -3.55 31.77
C CYS A 13 5.05 -2.52 30.73
N VAL A 14 5.97 -1.84 30.09
CA VAL A 14 5.69 -1.09 28.87
C VAL A 14 5.47 -2.14 27.78
N PHE A 15 4.22 -2.47 27.48
CA PHE A 15 3.88 -3.18 26.25
C PHE A 15 4.18 -2.22 25.11
N THR A 16 5.30 -2.40 24.45
CA THR A 16 5.53 -1.75 23.16
C THR A 16 4.55 -2.40 22.19
N GLN A 17 3.52 -1.66 21.81
CA GLN A 17 2.64 -2.07 20.72
C GLN A 17 3.52 -2.24 19.48
N GLY A 18 3.46 -3.41 18.84
CA GLY A 18 4.29 -3.68 17.68
C GLY A 18 3.91 -2.78 16.51
N VAL A 19 4.87 -2.42 15.67
CA VAL A 19 4.66 -1.55 14.50
C VAL A 19 3.75 -2.25 13.48
N LYS A 20 2.70 -1.55 13.03
CA LYS A 20 1.73 -2.03 12.04
C LYS A 20 1.88 -1.26 10.74
N ILE A 21 2.06 -1.97 9.63
CA ILE A 21 2.24 -1.37 8.30
C ILE A 21 1.09 -1.79 7.37
N PHE A 22 0.52 -0.80 6.69
CA PHE A 22 -0.43 -1.00 5.60
C PHE A 22 0.32 -0.87 4.26
N ILE A 23 0.14 -1.84 3.35
CA ILE A 23 0.70 -1.80 2.01
C ILE A 23 -0.45 -1.79 1.00
N SER A 24 -0.55 -0.76 0.17
CA SER A 24 -1.44 -0.75 -0.99
C SER A 24 -0.62 -1.02 -2.24
N ALA A 25 -0.94 -2.12 -2.92
CA ALA A 25 -0.19 -2.59 -4.07
C ALA A 25 -0.96 -2.40 -5.36
N ASP A 26 -0.34 -1.70 -6.32
CA ASP A 26 -0.82 -1.44 -7.66
C ASP A 26 0.10 -2.09 -8.70
N LEU A 27 -0.26 -2.06 -9.98
CA LEU A 27 0.48 -2.79 -11.02
C LEU A 27 1.04 -1.89 -12.11
N GLU A 28 0.43 -0.75 -12.40
CA GLU A 28 0.83 0.16 -13.48
C GLU A 28 2.23 0.72 -13.31
N GLY A 29 2.67 0.97 -12.09
CA GLY A 29 4.01 1.47 -11.78
C GLY A 29 5.04 0.39 -11.45
N VAL A 30 4.69 -0.89 -11.58
CA VAL A 30 5.64 -2.01 -11.45
C VAL A 30 6.66 -1.95 -12.58
N VAL A 31 7.92 -2.25 -12.28
CA VAL A 31 9.02 -2.17 -13.23
C VAL A 31 8.72 -2.92 -14.54
N GLY A 32 8.77 -2.19 -15.67
CA GLY A 32 8.55 -2.73 -17.01
C GLY A 32 7.09 -2.75 -17.46
N ALA A 33 6.11 -2.34 -16.64
CA ALA A 33 4.72 -2.19 -17.05
C ALA A 33 4.57 -0.99 -18.00
N VAL A 34 4.27 -1.23 -19.28
CA VAL A 34 4.19 -0.20 -20.32
C VAL A 34 2.93 -0.28 -21.18
N THR A 35 2.26 -1.42 -21.23
CA THR A 35 1.03 -1.61 -22.01
C THR A 35 -0.07 -2.32 -21.21
N GLY A 36 -1.28 -2.39 -21.78
CA GLY A 36 -2.40 -3.14 -21.19
C GLY A 36 -2.17 -4.65 -21.10
N GLU A 37 -1.25 -5.18 -21.92
CA GLU A 37 -0.94 -6.61 -21.96
C GLU A 37 -0.31 -7.15 -20.67
N GLN A 38 0.24 -6.25 -19.86
CA GLN A 38 0.83 -6.55 -18.56
C GLN A 38 -0.18 -6.45 -17.40
N LEU A 39 -1.30 -5.77 -17.61
CA LEU A 39 -2.12 -5.22 -16.53
C LEU A 39 -3.42 -5.98 -16.25
N GLY A 40 -3.79 -6.96 -17.04
CA GLY A 40 -5.07 -7.65 -16.83
C GLY A 40 -5.11 -9.09 -17.32
N PRO A 41 -6.10 -9.87 -16.86
CA PRO A 41 -6.17 -11.32 -17.11
C PRO A 41 -6.19 -11.73 -18.59
N GLY A 42 -6.60 -10.83 -19.49
CA GLY A 42 -6.59 -11.07 -20.95
C GLY A 42 -5.24 -10.81 -21.61
N GLY A 43 -4.30 -10.17 -20.92
CA GLY A 43 -3.01 -9.82 -21.48
C GLY A 43 -2.01 -10.99 -21.47
N PHE A 44 -1.22 -11.11 -22.54
CA PHE A 44 -0.32 -12.25 -22.71
C PHE A 44 0.88 -12.21 -21.73
N GLU A 45 1.23 -11.05 -21.17
CA GLU A 45 2.29 -10.91 -20.17
C GLU A 45 1.77 -10.81 -18.72
N TYR A 46 0.46 -10.73 -18.50
CA TYR A 46 -0.11 -10.48 -17.19
C TYR A 46 0.40 -11.43 -16.09
N GLN A 47 0.52 -12.74 -16.39
CA GLN A 47 1.00 -13.70 -15.38
C GLN A 47 2.44 -13.39 -14.93
N ARG A 48 3.30 -12.95 -15.85
CA ARG A 48 4.67 -12.53 -15.54
C ARG A 48 4.67 -11.27 -14.67
N PHE A 49 3.78 -10.31 -14.94
CA PHE A 49 3.71 -9.07 -14.17
C PHE A 49 3.10 -9.25 -12.78
N ARG A 50 2.23 -10.23 -12.59
CA ARG A 50 1.83 -10.67 -11.26
C ARG A 50 3.01 -11.15 -10.42
N GLU A 51 3.98 -11.84 -11.03
CA GLU A 51 5.23 -12.24 -10.36
C GLU A 51 6.04 -11.03 -9.91
N PHE A 52 6.19 -10.03 -10.78
CA PHE A 52 6.92 -8.80 -10.47
C PHE A 52 6.23 -8.01 -9.36
N MET A 53 4.93 -7.77 -9.47
CA MET A 53 4.12 -7.11 -8.43
C MET A 53 4.27 -7.81 -7.08
N THR A 54 4.14 -9.14 -7.07
CA THR A 54 4.29 -9.93 -5.84
C THR A 54 5.70 -9.84 -5.28
N GLY A 55 6.71 -9.78 -6.14
CA GLY A 55 8.11 -9.58 -5.76
C GLY A 55 8.34 -8.23 -5.09
N GLU A 56 7.80 -7.13 -5.65
CA GLU A 56 7.90 -5.79 -5.06
C GLU A 56 7.19 -5.73 -3.69
N VAL A 57 6.01 -6.33 -3.58
CA VAL A 57 5.28 -6.42 -2.30
C VAL A 57 6.08 -7.22 -1.27
N ASN A 58 6.67 -8.35 -1.65
CA ASN A 58 7.52 -9.13 -0.75
C ASN A 58 8.75 -8.34 -0.28
N ALA A 59 9.38 -7.57 -1.16
CA ALA A 59 10.49 -6.70 -0.78
C ALA A 59 10.06 -5.63 0.24
N ALA A 60 8.88 -5.02 0.06
CA ALA A 60 8.31 -4.07 1.00
C ALA A 60 7.98 -4.72 2.36
N ILE A 61 7.42 -5.94 2.36
CA ILE A 61 7.15 -6.72 3.57
C ILE A 61 8.44 -7.01 4.32
N GLU A 62 9.47 -7.48 3.63
CA GLU A 62 10.77 -7.81 4.22
C GLU A 62 11.43 -6.56 4.82
N ALA A 63 11.42 -5.43 4.11
CA ALA A 63 11.94 -4.16 4.60
C ALA A 63 11.19 -3.68 5.85
N ALA A 64 9.85 -3.72 5.85
CA ALA A 64 9.03 -3.35 6.99
C ALA A 64 9.35 -4.21 8.23
N ARG A 65 9.48 -5.53 8.05
CA ARG A 65 9.87 -6.45 9.13
C ARG A 65 11.27 -6.18 9.66
N SER A 66 12.21 -5.93 8.77
CA SER A 66 13.58 -5.57 9.16
C SER A 66 13.63 -4.28 9.94
N ALA A 67 12.67 -3.37 9.73
CA ALA A 67 12.48 -2.15 10.48
C ALA A 67 11.63 -2.32 11.76
N GLY A 68 11.19 -3.54 12.09
CA GLY A 68 10.48 -3.85 13.33
C GLY A 68 8.96 -3.98 13.20
N ALA A 69 8.42 -4.03 11.98
CA ALA A 69 6.99 -4.26 11.80
C ALA A 69 6.60 -5.68 12.25
N SER A 70 5.60 -5.77 13.13
CA SER A 70 5.07 -7.02 13.67
C SER A 70 3.75 -7.42 13.03
N GLU A 71 3.04 -6.50 12.42
CA GLU A 71 1.79 -6.74 11.71
C GLU A 71 1.80 -6.04 10.35
N ILE A 72 1.43 -6.76 9.30
CA ILE A 72 1.37 -6.21 7.94
C ILE A 72 0.05 -6.60 7.30
N LEU A 73 -0.66 -5.60 6.75
CA LEU A 73 -1.85 -5.78 5.93
C LEU A 73 -1.55 -5.30 4.51
N VAL A 74 -1.78 -6.14 3.53
CA VAL A 74 -1.62 -5.81 2.11
C VAL A 74 -2.99 -5.71 1.45
N ALA A 75 -3.26 -4.62 0.77
CA ALA A 75 -4.40 -4.48 -0.13
C ALA A 75 -3.93 -4.68 -1.58
N ASP A 76 -4.45 -5.71 -2.24
CA ASP A 76 -4.29 -5.91 -3.69
C ASP A 76 -5.20 -4.90 -4.40
N SER A 77 -4.64 -3.81 -4.89
CA SER A 77 -5.38 -2.59 -5.23
C SER A 77 -5.56 -2.38 -6.73
N HIS A 78 -4.89 -3.15 -7.57
CA HIS A 78 -4.99 -3.02 -9.02
C HIS A 78 -6.22 -3.72 -9.61
N GLY A 79 -6.91 -3.06 -10.51
CA GLY A 79 -7.94 -3.65 -11.38
C GLY A 79 -9.00 -4.45 -10.60
N ASN A 80 -9.01 -5.78 -10.76
CA ASN A 80 -9.97 -6.66 -10.09
C ASN A 80 -9.60 -7.01 -8.63
N GLY A 81 -8.46 -6.55 -8.13
CA GLY A 81 -7.98 -6.84 -6.78
C GLY A 81 -7.59 -8.31 -6.55
N GLN A 82 -7.15 -9.01 -7.59
CA GLN A 82 -6.76 -10.42 -7.57
C GLN A 82 -5.42 -10.69 -8.28
N ASN A 83 -4.51 -9.74 -8.19
CA ASN A 83 -3.27 -9.73 -8.95
C ASN A 83 -2.13 -10.45 -8.21
N LEU A 84 -2.04 -10.27 -6.90
CA LEU A 84 -1.00 -10.89 -6.07
C LEU A 84 -1.10 -12.43 -6.08
N LEU A 85 0.05 -13.08 -6.19
CA LEU A 85 0.20 -14.53 -6.04
C LEU A 85 0.27 -14.86 -4.55
N ILE A 86 -0.89 -15.12 -3.94
CA ILE A 86 -1.02 -15.27 -2.48
C ILE A 86 -0.20 -16.41 -1.92
N GLU A 87 0.04 -17.45 -2.70
CA GLU A 87 0.90 -18.59 -2.35
C GLU A 87 2.39 -18.22 -2.22
N LYS A 88 2.78 -17.06 -2.75
CA LYS A 88 4.15 -16.51 -2.66
C LYS A 88 4.33 -15.45 -1.58
N LEU A 89 3.25 -15.06 -0.91
CA LEU A 89 3.31 -14.16 0.23
C LEU A 89 3.60 -14.90 1.53
N PRO A 90 4.24 -14.26 2.52
CA PRO A 90 4.42 -14.85 3.83
C PRO A 90 3.06 -15.17 4.48
N LYS A 91 2.95 -16.33 5.14
CA LYS A 91 1.68 -16.87 5.66
C LYS A 91 1.03 -16.06 6.77
N ASP A 92 1.80 -15.23 7.46
CA ASP A 92 1.37 -14.39 8.56
C ASP A 92 0.94 -12.97 8.11
N VAL A 93 1.07 -12.67 6.81
CA VAL A 93 0.59 -11.40 6.24
C VAL A 93 -0.90 -11.52 5.91
N LYS A 94 -1.66 -10.52 6.34
CA LYS A 94 -3.08 -10.40 5.97
C LYS A 94 -3.20 -9.76 4.58
N VAL A 95 -4.14 -10.24 3.77
CA VAL A 95 -4.34 -9.72 2.40
C VAL A 95 -5.82 -9.42 2.16
N ILE A 96 -6.10 -8.21 1.68
CA ILE A 96 -7.42 -7.83 1.17
C ILE A 96 -7.42 -8.00 -0.34
N ARG A 97 -8.40 -8.74 -0.85
CA ARG A 97 -8.56 -9.05 -2.27
C ARG A 97 -9.97 -8.78 -2.75
N SER A 98 -10.10 -8.52 -4.06
CA SER A 98 -11.38 -8.34 -4.75
C SER A 98 -12.18 -7.13 -4.30
N TRP A 99 -13.35 -6.94 -4.84
CA TRP A 99 -14.28 -5.82 -4.62
C TRP A 99 -15.68 -6.36 -4.26
N PRO A 100 -16.60 -5.55 -3.67
CA PRO A 100 -16.50 -4.11 -3.41
C PRO A 100 -15.76 -3.77 -2.12
N ARG A 101 -15.24 -2.51 -2.02
CA ARG A 101 -14.51 -1.99 -0.85
C ARG A 101 -14.94 -0.54 -0.59
N PRO A 102 -15.50 -0.22 0.57
CA PRO A 102 -15.88 1.15 0.94
C PRO A 102 -14.76 2.17 0.84
N LEU A 103 -13.54 1.82 1.27
CA LEU A 103 -12.37 2.69 1.21
C LEU A 103 -11.48 2.45 -0.02
N GLY A 104 -11.98 1.70 -1.02
CA GLY A 104 -11.24 1.45 -2.25
C GLY A 104 -9.91 0.74 -2.01
N MET A 105 -8.83 1.30 -2.56
CA MET A 105 -7.47 0.77 -2.45
C MET A 105 -6.92 0.81 -1.01
N MET A 106 -7.57 1.55 -0.12
CA MET A 106 -7.20 1.70 1.29
C MET A 106 -8.11 0.90 2.24
N GLU A 107 -8.89 -0.03 1.71
CA GLU A 107 -9.75 -0.88 2.53
C GLU A 107 -8.97 -1.61 3.62
N GLY A 108 -9.49 -1.55 4.84
CA GLY A 108 -8.87 -2.15 6.01
C GLY A 108 -7.90 -1.26 6.77
N ILE A 109 -7.65 -0.03 6.29
CA ILE A 109 -6.87 0.95 7.07
C ILE A 109 -7.70 1.46 8.24
N ASP A 110 -7.04 1.68 9.37
CA ASP A 110 -7.57 2.36 10.54
C ASP A 110 -6.45 3.09 11.30
N GLY A 111 -6.80 3.84 12.35
CA GLY A 111 -5.84 4.61 13.14
C GLY A 111 -4.86 3.78 13.99
N SER A 112 -4.88 2.45 13.90
CA SER A 112 -3.92 1.57 14.58
C SER A 112 -2.65 1.29 13.76
N PHE A 113 -2.62 1.71 12.48
CA PHE A 113 -1.44 1.60 11.65
C PHE A 113 -0.43 2.72 11.93
N ASP A 114 0.85 2.40 11.86
CA ASP A 114 1.96 3.34 12.08
C ASP A 114 2.47 3.95 10.77
N GLY A 115 2.19 3.31 9.62
CA GLY A 115 2.60 3.81 8.33
C GLY A 115 1.98 3.08 7.15
N VAL A 116 1.97 3.78 6.00
CA VAL A 116 1.48 3.27 4.73
C VAL A 116 2.63 3.22 3.73
N ILE A 117 2.70 2.12 2.98
CA ILE A 117 3.59 1.93 1.84
C ILE A 117 2.72 1.78 0.59
N PHE A 118 3.06 2.49 -0.48
CA PHE A 118 2.49 2.31 -1.81
C PHE A 118 3.53 1.65 -2.72
N THR A 119 3.16 0.56 -3.41
CA THR A 119 3.99 -0.13 -4.40
C THR A 119 3.29 -0.17 -5.75
N GLY A 120 4.04 -0.01 -6.84
CA GLY A 120 3.52 -0.10 -8.19
C GLY A 120 2.60 1.05 -8.60
N TYR A 121 2.68 2.21 -7.95
CA TYR A 121 1.82 3.37 -8.22
C TYR A 121 2.26 4.14 -9.45
N HIS A 122 1.34 4.88 -10.05
CA HIS A 122 1.50 5.62 -11.30
C HIS A 122 0.95 7.04 -11.19
N SER A 123 1.26 7.88 -12.18
CA SER A 123 0.84 9.27 -12.23
C SER A 123 -0.59 9.47 -12.76
N SER A 124 -1.14 10.68 -12.61
CA SER A 124 -2.47 11.06 -13.07
C SER A 124 -2.56 11.20 -14.60
N THR A 125 -3.80 11.14 -15.13
CA THR A 125 -4.12 11.23 -16.57
C THR A 125 -3.50 12.45 -17.27
N ASP A 126 -3.37 13.57 -16.58
CA ASP A 126 -2.84 14.82 -17.14
C ASP A 126 -1.30 14.90 -17.12
N ASN A 127 -0.61 13.93 -16.53
CA ASN A 127 0.86 13.86 -16.56
C ASN A 127 1.35 13.13 -17.84
N LYS A 128 1.93 13.92 -18.75
CA LYS A 128 2.42 13.41 -20.06
C LYS A 128 3.71 12.59 -19.96
N GLU A 129 4.42 12.66 -18.83
CA GLU A 129 5.65 11.88 -18.58
C GLU A 129 5.36 10.51 -18.01
N GLY A 130 4.16 10.28 -17.49
CA GLY A 130 3.77 9.01 -16.91
C GLY A 130 3.49 7.92 -17.94
N VAL A 131 4.01 6.72 -17.72
CA VAL A 131 3.93 5.60 -18.68
C VAL A 131 2.52 5.05 -18.79
N ARG A 132 1.84 4.82 -17.66
CA ARG A 132 0.47 4.30 -17.57
C ARG A 132 -0.48 5.28 -16.87
N ALA A 133 -0.26 6.57 -17.10
CA ALA A 133 -0.92 7.68 -16.45
C ALA A 133 -2.45 7.64 -16.53
N HIS A 134 -3.11 7.56 -15.37
CA HIS A 134 -4.55 7.70 -15.21
C HIS A 134 -4.92 7.89 -13.73
N THR A 135 -6.20 8.05 -13.41
CA THR A 135 -6.71 8.01 -12.04
C THR A 135 -8.03 7.25 -12.05
N PHE A 136 -8.07 6.08 -11.40
CA PHE A 136 -9.17 5.11 -11.28
C PHE A 136 -9.65 4.50 -12.58
N SER A 137 -9.74 5.23 -13.68
CA SER A 137 -10.25 4.71 -14.95
C SER A 137 -9.72 5.50 -16.13
N SER A 138 -8.81 4.91 -16.88
CA SER A 138 -8.27 5.49 -18.13
C SER A 138 -9.33 5.66 -19.23
N SER A 139 -10.42 4.90 -19.18
CA SER A 139 -11.48 4.93 -20.20
C SER A 139 -12.65 5.86 -19.86
N ARG A 140 -12.79 6.29 -18.60
CA ARG A 140 -13.98 7.04 -18.14
C ARG A 140 -13.66 8.40 -17.54
N LEU A 141 -12.46 8.60 -17.02
CA LEU A 141 -12.07 9.80 -16.29
C LEU A 141 -10.88 10.47 -16.99
N THR A 142 -11.06 11.73 -17.38
CA THR A 142 -9.99 12.56 -17.96
C THR A 142 -9.23 13.35 -16.90
N SER A 143 -9.83 13.58 -15.74
CA SER A 143 -9.18 14.15 -14.57
C SER A 143 -9.96 13.86 -13.30
N VAL A 144 -9.26 13.76 -12.18
CA VAL A 144 -9.83 13.71 -10.83
C VAL A 144 -9.23 14.85 -10.04
N LYS A 145 -10.07 15.67 -9.40
CA LYS A 145 -9.62 16.84 -8.65
C LYS A 145 -10.32 16.95 -7.31
N VAL A 146 -9.55 17.35 -6.29
CA VAL A 146 -10.06 17.72 -4.96
C VAL A 146 -9.60 19.17 -4.70
N ASN A 147 -10.56 20.05 -4.40
CA ASN A 147 -10.28 21.48 -4.17
C ASN A 147 -9.44 22.13 -5.30
N GLY A 148 -9.69 21.73 -6.55
CA GLY A 148 -8.98 22.23 -7.73
C GLY A 148 -7.60 21.62 -7.99
N LYS A 149 -7.08 20.79 -7.10
CA LYS A 149 -5.82 20.08 -7.28
C LYS A 149 -6.05 18.74 -7.97
N THR A 150 -5.27 18.44 -9.01
CA THR A 150 -5.26 17.12 -9.65
C THR A 150 -4.80 16.06 -8.65
N MET A 151 -5.52 14.93 -8.63
CA MET A 151 -5.24 13.79 -7.79
C MET A 151 -4.71 12.62 -8.61
N THR A 152 -3.60 12.06 -8.16
CA THR A 152 -3.21 10.67 -8.50
C THR A 152 -3.94 9.72 -7.57
N GLU A 153 -3.93 8.42 -7.85
CA GLU A 153 -4.41 7.42 -6.89
C GLU A 153 -3.58 7.46 -5.60
N GLY A 154 -2.26 7.68 -5.72
CA GLY A 154 -1.38 7.84 -4.56
C GLY A 154 -1.80 9.02 -3.67
N SER A 155 -2.04 10.21 -4.25
CA SER A 155 -2.45 11.38 -3.46
C SER A 155 -3.87 11.24 -2.87
N TRP A 156 -4.79 10.57 -3.60
CA TRP A 156 -6.12 10.24 -3.10
C TRP A 156 -6.03 9.29 -1.89
N ASN A 157 -5.25 8.23 -2.02
CA ASN A 157 -5.05 7.24 -0.98
C ASN A 157 -4.26 7.80 0.22
N ALA A 158 -3.32 8.71 -0.02
CA ALA A 158 -2.63 9.44 1.04
C ALA A 158 -3.60 10.34 1.84
N ALA A 159 -4.60 10.94 1.18
CA ALA A 159 -5.63 11.71 1.86
C ALA A 159 -6.52 10.80 2.74
N ILE A 160 -6.86 9.59 2.27
CA ILE A 160 -7.59 8.60 3.10
C ILE A 160 -6.73 8.18 4.30
N ALA A 161 -5.45 7.87 4.10
CA ALA A 161 -4.55 7.54 5.22
C ALA A 161 -4.46 8.67 6.24
N GLY A 162 -4.40 9.93 5.75
CA GLY A 162 -4.38 11.13 6.59
C GLY A 162 -5.64 11.32 7.43
N GLU A 163 -6.82 10.91 6.94
CA GLU A 163 -8.07 10.94 7.73
C GLU A 163 -7.99 10.03 8.96
N PHE A 164 -7.24 8.93 8.86
CA PHE A 164 -6.96 8.03 9.99
C PHE A 164 -5.72 8.43 10.80
N GLY A 165 -5.02 9.52 10.43
CA GLY A 165 -3.80 9.97 11.09
C GLY A 165 -2.57 9.11 10.77
N VAL A 166 -2.61 8.30 9.71
CA VAL A 166 -1.53 7.38 9.34
C VAL A 166 -0.66 8.00 8.24
N PRO A 167 0.66 8.16 8.45
CA PRO A 167 1.54 8.74 7.45
C PRO A 167 1.83 7.78 6.30
N VAL A 168 1.94 8.29 5.07
CA VAL A 168 2.57 7.57 3.96
C VAL A 168 4.08 7.69 4.13
N ILE A 169 4.76 6.56 4.34
CA ILE A 169 6.20 6.50 4.63
C ILE A 169 7.04 6.10 3.42
N MET A 170 6.42 5.53 2.39
CA MET A 170 7.11 5.16 1.15
C MET A 170 6.12 5.13 -0.02
N VAL A 171 6.58 5.58 -1.18
CA VAL A 171 5.92 5.40 -2.47
C VAL A 171 6.94 4.84 -3.45
N ALA A 172 6.60 3.73 -4.08
CA ALA A 172 7.34 3.14 -5.19
C ALA A 172 6.42 3.03 -6.41
N GLY A 173 6.93 3.40 -7.57
CA GLY A 173 6.14 3.40 -8.80
C GLY A 173 6.93 3.96 -9.97
N ASP A 174 6.22 4.46 -11.00
CA ASP A 174 6.89 5.11 -12.12
C ASP A 174 7.56 6.43 -11.67
N ASP A 175 8.56 6.89 -12.42
CA ASP A 175 9.35 8.07 -12.06
C ASP A 175 8.51 9.37 -12.08
N ALA A 176 7.43 9.41 -12.83
CA ALA A 176 6.52 10.54 -12.87
C ALA A 176 5.55 10.57 -11.66
N ALA A 177 5.31 9.42 -11.02
CA ALA A 177 4.48 9.33 -9.80
C ALA A 177 5.23 9.72 -8.54
N VAL A 178 6.56 9.52 -8.49
CA VAL A 178 7.39 9.69 -7.28
C VAL A 178 8.13 11.04 -7.22
N LYS A 179 7.98 11.88 -8.23
CA LYS A 179 8.49 13.27 -8.28
C LYS A 179 7.53 14.25 -7.63
#